data_f09db2221814e03ebe3a218034f611cb
#
_entry.id   f09db2221814e03ebe3a218034f611cb
#
_cell.length_a   1.000
_cell.length_b   1.000
_cell.length_c   1.000
_cell.angle_alpha   90.00
_cell.angle_beta   90.00
_cell.angle_gamma   90.00
#
_symmetry.space_group_name_H-M   'P 1'
#
loop_
_entity.id
_entity.type
_entity.pdbx_description
1 polymer ?
#
loop_
_entity_poly.entity_id
_entity_poly.type
_entity_poly.pdbx_seq_one_letter_code
_entity_poly.pdbx_strand_id
1 'polypeptide(L)'
;MFLELTINFSILFCFTILIFWPFIQYEDNPFIHKYKSIIVGVTFGCAAFILTALATPYAHGMLINNRIIFVLFSGLLGGPVSIFITGFMIVISRYVLLYTSVLSFIIMLNTLVVTVIACFFTFKRPITYQNLPVYFFVITIEHIIVLIIYDRFQINNLF
;
A
#
# COMPACT_ATOMS: atom_id res chain seq x y z
N MET A 1 7.26 -14.35 -12.06
CA MET A 1 5.94 -14.29 -11.39
C MET A 1 5.91 -14.98 -10.02
N PHE A 2 6.19 -16.30 -9.94
CA PHE A 2 6.15 -17.01 -8.64
C PHE A 2 7.20 -16.48 -7.63
N LEU A 3 8.43 -16.27 -8.08
CA LEU A 3 9.52 -15.76 -7.25
C LEU A 3 9.20 -14.36 -6.68
N GLU A 4 8.64 -13.47 -7.48
CA GLU A 4 8.26 -12.12 -7.04
C GLU A 4 7.12 -12.11 -6.03
N LEU A 5 6.13 -12.99 -6.25
CA LEU A 5 5.05 -13.18 -5.30
C LEU A 5 5.61 -13.67 -3.95
N THR A 6 6.54 -14.62 -3.98
CA THR A 6 7.22 -15.13 -2.78
C THR A 6 8.04 -14.06 -2.08
N ILE A 7 8.79 -13.24 -2.82
CA ILE A 7 9.56 -12.13 -2.26
C ILE A 7 8.61 -11.11 -1.60
N ASN A 8 7.52 -10.73 -2.28
CA ASN A 8 6.54 -9.79 -1.76
C ASN A 8 5.90 -10.28 -0.45
N PHE A 9 5.51 -11.56 -0.41
CA PHE A 9 4.97 -12.18 0.80
C PHE A 9 6.01 -12.26 1.92
N SER A 10 7.24 -12.64 1.61
CA SER A 10 8.32 -12.73 2.61
C SER A 10 8.63 -11.37 3.23
N ILE A 11 8.69 -10.31 2.42
CA ILE A 11 8.90 -8.95 2.90
C ILE A 11 7.72 -8.50 3.77
N LEU A 12 6.47 -8.70 3.31
CA LEU A 12 5.28 -8.38 4.10
C LEU A 12 5.32 -9.09 5.46
N PHE A 13 5.62 -10.38 5.47
CA PHE A 13 5.66 -11.20 6.68
C PHE A 13 6.77 -10.73 7.64
N CYS A 14 7.99 -10.49 7.13
CA CYS A 14 9.10 -9.97 7.92
C CYS A 14 8.76 -8.62 8.57
N PHE A 15 8.22 -7.68 7.80
CA PHE A 15 7.86 -6.37 8.34
C PHE A 15 6.69 -6.44 9.31
N THR A 16 5.73 -7.35 9.09
CA THR A 16 4.63 -7.57 10.04
C THR A 16 5.17 -8.07 11.38
N ILE A 17 6.06 -9.07 11.37
CA ILE A 17 6.71 -9.56 12.60
C ILE A 17 7.52 -8.45 13.27
N LEU A 18 8.28 -7.69 12.51
CA LEU A 18 9.13 -6.60 12.99
C LEU A 18 8.31 -5.50 13.68
N ILE A 19 7.08 -5.26 13.21
CA ILE A 19 6.14 -4.34 13.84
C ILE A 19 5.54 -4.95 15.10
N PHE A 20 5.08 -6.21 15.03
CA PHE A 20 4.42 -6.85 16.18
C PHE A 20 5.36 -7.06 17.36
N TRP A 21 6.63 -7.38 17.12
CA TRP A 21 7.61 -7.67 18.16
C TRP A 21 7.74 -6.55 19.20
N PRO A 22 7.99 -5.27 18.84
CA PRO A 22 8.07 -4.20 19.84
C PRO A 22 6.76 -3.97 20.58
N PHE A 23 5.60 -4.15 19.91
CA PHE A 23 4.30 -3.94 20.56
C PHE A 23 3.97 -5.03 21.58
N ILE A 24 4.44 -6.27 21.35
CA ILE A 24 4.29 -7.36 22.32
C ILE A 24 5.28 -7.19 23.48
N GLN A 25 6.55 -6.87 23.16
CA GLN A 25 7.61 -6.82 24.14
C GLN A 25 7.53 -5.58 25.04
N TYR A 26 6.99 -4.47 24.54
CA TYR A 26 6.92 -3.17 25.23
C TYR A 26 5.47 -2.67 25.36
N GLU A 27 4.55 -3.57 25.66
CA GLU A 27 3.10 -3.27 25.75
C GLU A 27 2.82 -2.15 26.76
N ASP A 28 3.58 -2.10 27.86
CA ASP A 28 3.43 -1.10 28.92
C ASP A 28 4.15 0.24 28.65
N ASN A 29 4.83 0.39 27.52
CA ASN A 29 5.58 1.60 27.25
C ASN A 29 4.69 2.70 26.68
N PRO A 30 4.46 3.82 27.42
CA PRO A 30 3.55 4.89 26.99
C PRO A 30 4.02 5.59 25.69
N PHE A 31 5.32 5.57 25.40
CA PHE A 31 5.86 6.14 24.18
C PHE A 31 5.42 5.33 22.95
N ILE A 32 5.49 4.01 23.02
CA ILE A 32 5.07 3.12 21.92
C ILE A 32 3.58 3.28 21.66
N HIS A 33 2.76 3.33 22.71
CA HIS A 33 1.32 3.55 22.59
C HIS A 33 0.99 4.90 21.92
N LYS A 34 1.65 5.97 22.35
CA LYS A 34 1.44 7.32 21.83
C LYS A 34 1.80 7.44 20.34
N TYR A 35 2.90 6.83 19.92
CA TYR A 35 3.41 6.94 18.55
C TYR A 35 3.11 5.72 17.67
N LYS A 36 2.26 4.80 18.13
CA LYS A 36 1.90 3.57 17.43
C LYS A 36 1.56 3.79 15.94
N SER A 37 0.67 4.73 15.66
CA SER A 37 0.21 5.01 14.29
C SER A 37 1.35 5.49 13.39
N ILE A 38 2.28 6.29 13.90
CA ILE A 38 3.42 6.81 13.15
C ILE A 38 4.42 5.68 12.89
N ILE A 39 4.75 4.91 13.93
CA ILE A 39 5.70 3.79 13.83
C ILE A 39 5.22 2.78 12.79
N VAL A 40 3.96 2.36 12.90
CA VAL A 40 3.33 1.42 11.96
C VAL A 40 3.32 2.00 10.54
N GLY A 41 2.91 3.26 10.37
CA GLY A 41 2.84 3.90 9.07
C GLY A 41 4.19 4.01 8.38
N VAL A 42 5.22 4.42 9.11
CA VAL A 42 6.59 4.55 8.58
C VAL A 42 7.16 3.17 8.23
N THR A 43 6.96 2.17 9.09
CA THR A 43 7.52 0.83 8.86
C THR A 43 6.90 0.16 7.63
N PHE A 44 5.57 0.22 7.47
CA PHE A 44 4.91 -0.28 6.25
C PHE A 44 5.23 0.56 5.02
N GLY A 45 5.41 1.87 5.18
CA GLY A 45 5.86 2.76 4.12
C GLY A 45 7.27 2.41 3.63
N CYS A 46 8.22 2.14 4.54
CA CYS A 46 9.56 1.67 4.20
C CYS A 46 9.52 0.30 3.49
N ALA A 47 8.69 -0.63 3.97
CA ALA A 47 8.49 -1.93 3.31
C ALA A 47 8.00 -1.76 1.87
N ALA A 48 7.00 -0.90 1.66
CA ALA A 48 6.48 -0.59 0.34
C ALA A 48 7.52 0.11 -0.56
N PHE A 49 8.38 0.97 0.02
CA PHE A 49 9.49 1.60 -0.69
C PHE A 49 10.51 0.56 -1.18
N ILE A 50 10.94 -0.34 -0.30
CA ILE A 50 11.86 -1.43 -0.62
C ILE A 50 11.28 -2.30 -1.74
N LEU A 51 10.00 -2.67 -1.65
CA LEU A 51 9.34 -3.43 -2.72
C LEU A 51 9.25 -2.66 -4.03
N THR A 52 9.16 -1.32 -3.99
CA THR A 52 9.21 -0.50 -5.20
C THR A 52 10.60 -0.53 -5.83
N ALA A 53 11.64 -0.47 -5.01
CA ALA A 53 13.03 -0.49 -5.49
C ALA A 53 13.45 -1.87 -6.04
N LEU A 54 12.90 -2.95 -5.47
CA LEU A 54 13.17 -4.33 -5.90
C LEU A 54 12.28 -4.80 -7.06
N ALA A 55 11.23 -4.03 -7.40
CA ALA A 55 10.34 -4.41 -8.48
C ALA A 55 11.05 -4.31 -9.83
N THR A 56 11.24 -5.44 -10.47
CA THR A 56 11.73 -5.49 -11.85
C THR A 56 10.65 -4.98 -12.81
N PRO A 57 11.01 -4.13 -13.80
CA PRO A 57 10.05 -3.70 -14.81
C PRO A 57 9.64 -4.91 -15.67
N TYR A 58 8.39 -5.35 -15.53
CA TYR A 58 7.79 -6.33 -16.44
C TYR A 58 7.58 -5.69 -17.82
N ALA A 59 7.57 -6.54 -18.85
CA ALA A 59 7.22 -6.14 -20.21
C ALA A 59 5.91 -5.31 -20.19
N HIS A 60 5.93 -4.12 -20.80
CA HIS A 60 4.88 -3.10 -20.83
C HIS A 60 4.69 -2.23 -19.57
N GLY A 61 5.64 -2.21 -18.62
CA GLY A 61 5.58 -1.28 -17.47
C GLY A 61 4.50 -1.62 -16.40
N MET A 62 3.81 -2.74 -16.52
CA MET A 62 2.87 -3.22 -15.51
C MET A 62 3.61 -3.81 -14.31
N LEU A 63 3.75 -3.03 -13.27
CA LEU A 63 4.11 -3.52 -11.95
C LEU A 63 2.83 -4.00 -11.26
N ILE A 64 2.67 -5.32 -11.09
CA ILE A 64 1.57 -5.88 -10.29
C ILE A 64 1.68 -5.30 -8.87
N ASN A 65 0.66 -4.55 -8.49
CA ASN A 65 0.75 -3.61 -7.39
C ASN A 65 0.13 -4.15 -6.10
N ASN A 66 0.79 -5.12 -5.47
CA ASN A 66 0.37 -5.63 -4.16
C ASN A 66 0.62 -4.64 -2.99
N ARG A 67 1.08 -3.41 -3.28
CA ARG A 67 1.45 -2.41 -2.25
C ARG A 67 0.28 -1.86 -1.47
N ILE A 68 -0.92 -1.91 -2.04
CA ILE A 68 -2.17 -1.55 -1.36
C ILE A 68 -2.42 -2.44 -0.14
N ILE A 69 -1.93 -3.66 -0.14
CA ILE A 69 -1.98 -4.54 1.01
C ILE A 69 -1.31 -3.87 2.22
N PHE A 70 -0.18 -3.17 2.02
CA PHE A 70 0.50 -2.45 3.11
C PHE A 70 -0.35 -1.30 3.67
N VAL A 71 -1.11 -0.61 2.82
CA VAL A 71 -2.04 0.45 3.26
C VAL A 71 -3.13 -0.15 4.15
N LEU A 72 -3.70 -1.29 3.76
CA LEU A 72 -4.73 -1.97 4.56
C LEU A 72 -4.19 -2.49 5.89
N PHE A 73 -3.04 -3.17 5.88
CA PHE A 73 -2.41 -3.67 7.11
C PHE A 73 -1.97 -2.52 8.03
N SER A 74 -1.46 -1.44 7.48
CA SER A 74 -1.14 -0.26 8.29
C SER A 74 -2.38 0.32 8.95
N GLY A 75 -3.52 0.33 8.25
CA GLY A 75 -4.80 0.76 8.79
C GLY A 75 -5.34 -0.14 9.90
N LEU A 76 -5.18 -1.46 9.73
CA LEU A 76 -5.57 -2.45 10.73
C LEU A 76 -4.79 -2.30 12.04
N LEU A 77 -3.47 -2.06 11.95
CA LEU A 77 -2.57 -2.03 13.10
C LEU A 77 -2.40 -0.63 13.70
N GLY A 78 -2.39 0.41 12.88
CA GLY A 78 -2.07 1.77 13.27
C GLY A 78 -3.19 2.80 13.08
N GLY A 79 -4.30 2.40 12.44
CA GLY A 79 -5.45 3.28 12.20
C GLY A 79 -5.25 4.28 11.05
N PRO A 80 -6.11 5.33 10.96
CA PRO A 80 -6.17 6.21 9.79
C PRO A 80 -4.88 7.01 9.54
N VAL A 81 -4.21 7.46 10.58
CA VAL A 81 -2.93 8.19 10.47
C VAL A 81 -1.85 7.31 9.83
N SER A 82 -1.83 6.03 10.21
CA SER A 82 -0.90 5.06 9.63
C SER A 82 -1.17 4.82 8.14
N ILE A 83 -2.44 4.72 7.72
CA ILE A 83 -2.85 4.64 6.31
C ILE A 83 -2.29 5.82 5.53
N PHE A 84 -2.49 7.04 6.05
CA PHE A 84 -2.03 8.26 5.38
C PHE A 84 -0.52 8.26 5.18
N ILE A 85 0.24 7.95 6.23
CA ILE A 85 1.72 7.91 6.18
C ILE A 85 2.18 6.84 5.17
N THR A 86 1.64 5.62 5.25
CA THR A 86 2.01 4.52 4.35
C THR A 86 1.70 4.86 2.89
N GLY A 87 0.49 5.35 2.62
CA GLY A 87 0.09 5.73 1.27
C GLY A 87 0.93 6.87 0.69
N PHE A 88 1.24 7.87 1.50
CA PHE A 88 2.11 8.97 1.11
C PHE A 88 3.53 8.48 0.77
N MET A 89 4.10 7.59 1.57
CA MET A 89 5.40 6.97 1.29
C MET A 89 5.39 6.14 0.00
N ILE A 90 4.29 5.43 -0.29
CA ILE A 90 4.13 4.70 -1.56
C ILE A 90 4.13 5.68 -2.74
N VAL A 91 3.42 6.80 -2.63
CA VAL A 91 3.39 7.84 -3.67
C VAL A 91 4.80 8.41 -3.90
N ILE A 92 5.52 8.75 -2.83
CA ILE A 92 6.91 9.24 -2.92
C ILE A 92 7.81 8.19 -3.56
N SER A 93 7.71 6.93 -3.14
CA SER A 93 8.56 5.86 -3.70
C SER A 93 8.38 5.72 -5.21
N ARG A 94 7.15 5.85 -5.70
CA ARG A 94 6.86 5.82 -7.13
C ARG A 94 7.37 7.04 -7.86
N TYR A 95 7.20 8.22 -7.27
CA TYR A 95 7.73 9.44 -7.83
C TYR A 95 9.25 9.38 -8.00
N VAL A 96 9.97 8.94 -6.97
CA VAL A 96 11.44 8.90 -6.98
C VAL A 96 11.98 7.79 -7.90
N LEU A 97 11.35 6.63 -7.93
CA LEU A 97 11.90 5.44 -8.59
C LEU A 97 11.33 5.17 -9.99
N LEU A 98 10.12 5.62 -10.29
CA LEU A 98 9.36 5.19 -11.47
C LEU A 98 8.72 6.32 -12.28
N TYR A 99 9.08 7.57 -12.06
CA TYR A 99 8.42 8.76 -12.67
C TYR A 99 8.61 8.88 -14.20
N THR A 100 8.99 7.84 -14.91
CA THR A 100 9.33 7.92 -16.34
C THR A 100 8.18 7.64 -17.30
N SER A 101 6.99 7.25 -16.83
CA SER A 101 5.87 6.90 -17.71
C SER A 101 4.54 7.50 -17.26
N VAL A 102 3.67 7.81 -18.24
CA VAL A 102 2.29 8.27 -17.99
C VAL A 102 1.52 7.28 -17.12
N LEU A 103 1.74 5.97 -17.35
CA LEU A 103 1.15 4.91 -16.53
C LEU A 103 1.55 5.02 -15.06
N SER A 104 2.82 5.29 -14.78
CA SER A 104 3.30 5.47 -13.41
C SER A 104 2.61 6.63 -12.71
N PHE A 105 2.37 7.73 -13.42
CA PHE A 105 1.64 8.90 -12.90
C PHE A 105 0.18 8.56 -12.58
N ILE A 106 -0.52 7.86 -13.49
CA ILE A 106 -1.92 7.44 -13.27
C ILE A 106 -2.03 6.54 -12.03
N ILE A 107 -1.14 5.56 -11.90
CA ILE A 107 -1.15 4.65 -10.75
C ILE A 107 -0.79 5.38 -9.45
N MET A 108 0.11 6.37 -9.50
CA MET A 108 0.46 7.22 -8.36
C MET A 108 -0.76 8.00 -7.88
N LEU A 109 -1.47 8.63 -8.80
CA LEU A 109 -2.69 9.40 -8.52
C LEU A 109 -3.79 8.49 -7.96
N ASN A 110 -3.96 7.32 -8.54
CA ASN A 110 -4.88 6.31 -8.04
C ASN A 110 -4.55 5.87 -6.61
N THR A 111 -3.28 5.59 -6.31
CA THR A 111 -2.83 5.23 -4.96
C THR A 111 -3.17 6.34 -3.97
N LEU A 112 -3.01 7.60 -4.36
CA LEU A 112 -3.34 8.74 -3.50
C LEU A 112 -4.84 8.80 -3.22
N VAL A 113 -5.69 8.65 -4.25
CA VAL A 113 -7.15 8.63 -4.11
C VAL A 113 -7.60 7.50 -3.18
N VAL A 114 -7.11 6.28 -3.41
CA VAL A 114 -7.42 5.12 -2.56
C VAL A 114 -6.99 5.35 -1.12
N THR A 115 -5.80 5.93 -0.91
CA THR A 115 -5.30 6.24 0.44
C THR A 115 -6.21 7.23 1.16
N VAL A 116 -6.64 8.31 0.48
CA VAL A 116 -7.54 9.31 1.05
C VAL A 116 -8.90 8.69 1.38
N ILE A 117 -9.46 7.89 0.48
CA ILE A 117 -10.73 7.20 0.68
C ILE A 117 -10.61 6.21 1.86
N ALA A 118 -9.58 5.37 1.89
CA ALA A 118 -9.35 4.42 2.96
C ALA A 118 -9.17 5.12 4.32
N CYS A 119 -8.44 6.23 4.34
CA CYS A 119 -8.25 7.06 5.54
C CYS A 119 -9.61 7.60 6.04
N PHE A 120 -10.41 8.18 5.16
CA PHE A 120 -11.73 8.73 5.50
C PHE A 120 -12.69 7.67 6.04
N PHE A 121 -12.76 6.51 5.40
CA PHE A 121 -13.58 5.40 5.88
C PHE A 121 -13.12 4.87 7.23
N THR A 122 -11.80 4.77 7.43
CA THR A 122 -11.22 4.27 8.69
C THR A 122 -11.45 5.24 9.86
N PHE A 123 -11.56 6.55 9.59
CA PHE A 123 -11.99 7.53 10.61
C PHE A 123 -13.42 7.25 11.11
N LYS A 124 -14.31 6.81 10.22
CA LYS A 124 -15.71 6.50 10.59
C LYS A 124 -15.87 5.10 11.16
N ARG A 125 -15.16 4.13 10.60
CA ARG A 125 -15.21 2.72 10.99
C ARG A 125 -13.79 2.14 10.95
N PRO A 126 -13.17 1.87 12.10
CA PRO A 126 -11.82 1.31 12.13
C PRO A 126 -11.77 -0.03 11.38
N ILE A 127 -10.67 -0.26 10.70
CA ILE A 127 -10.41 -1.56 10.05
C ILE A 127 -10.22 -2.59 11.15
N THR A 128 -11.03 -3.64 11.11
CA THR A 128 -10.97 -4.78 12.02
C THR A 128 -10.75 -6.06 11.19
N TYR A 129 -10.32 -7.13 11.84
CA TYR A 129 -10.14 -8.42 11.16
C TYR A 129 -11.42 -8.91 10.46
N GLN A 130 -12.60 -8.54 10.99
CA GLN A 130 -13.90 -8.94 10.42
C GLN A 130 -14.24 -8.20 9.14
N ASN A 131 -13.88 -6.93 9.02
CA ASN A 131 -14.20 -6.10 7.84
C ASN A 131 -13.04 -5.98 6.84
N LEU A 132 -11.85 -6.45 7.20
CA LEU A 132 -10.67 -6.43 6.34
C LEU A 132 -10.91 -7.05 4.94
N PRO A 133 -11.59 -8.22 4.82
CA PRO A 133 -11.88 -8.80 3.50
C PRO A 133 -12.74 -7.89 2.61
N VAL A 134 -13.66 -7.14 3.20
CA VAL A 134 -14.52 -6.20 2.46
C VAL A 134 -13.69 -5.06 1.90
N TYR A 135 -12.81 -4.47 2.72
CA TYR A 135 -11.88 -3.42 2.25
C TYR A 135 -10.97 -3.92 1.13
N PHE A 136 -10.42 -5.12 1.31
CA PHE A 136 -9.58 -5.75 0.29
C PHE A 136 -10.33 -5.93 -1.03
N PHE A 137 -11.57 -6.43 -0.98
CA PHE A 137 -12.41 -6.65 -2.15
C PHE A 137 -12.74 -5.33 -2.87
N VAL A 138 -13.14 -4.29 -2.13
CA VAL A 138 -13.47 -2.97 -2.69
C VAL A 138 -12.26 -2.35 -3.39
N ILE A 139 -11.08 -2.41 -2.76
CA ILE A 139 -9.85 -1.87 -3.34
C ILE A 139 -9.39 -2.68 -4.56
N THR A 140 -9.58 -3.99 -4.54
CA THR A 140 -9.26 -4.84 -5.70
C THR A 140 -10.16 -4.52 -6.90
N ILE A 141 -11.46 -4.35 -6.68
CA ILE A 141 -12.40 -3.95 -7.74
C ILE A 141 -12.01 -2.59 -8.31
N GLU A 142 -11.72 -1.62 -7.47
CA GLU A 142 -11.29 -0.29 -7.88
C GLU A 142 -10.05 -0.36 -8.77
N HIS A 143 -9.05 -1.16 -8.39
CA HIS A 143 -7.84 -1.37 -9.19
C HIS A 143 -8.13 -1.98 -10.57
N ILE A 144 -9.01 -2.97 -10.62
CA ILE A 144 -9.43 -3.60 -11.88
C ILE A 144 -10.12 -2.57 -12.78
N ILE A 145 -10.99 -1.73 -12.23
CA ILE A 145 -11.67 -0.66 -12.98
C ILE A 145 -10.66 0.32 -13.58
N VAL A 146 -9.68 0.76 -12.81
CA VAL A 146 -8.64 1.69 -13.28
C VAL A 146 -7.81 1.07 -14.40
N LEU A 147 -7.46 -0.21 -14.29
CA LEU A 147 -6.73 -0.93 -15.34
C LEU A 147 -7.55 -1.03 -16.64
N ILE A 148 -8.84 -1.33 -16.55
CA ILE A 148 -9.74 -1.41 -17.71
C ILE A 148 -9.86 -0.04 -18.39
N ILE A 149 -10.02 1.04 -17.62
CA ILE A 149 -10.09 2.40 -18.15
C ILE A 149 -8.79 2.77 -18.87
N TYR A 150 -7.65 2.43 -18.27
CA TYR A 150 -6.34 2.68 -18.86
C TYR A 150 -6.14 1.94 -20.17
N ASP A 151 -6.50 0.66 -20.23
CA ASP A 151 -6.37 -0.18 -21.43
C ASP A 151 -7.24 0.38 -22.58
N ARG A 152 -8.45 0.81 -22.29
CA ARG A 152 -9.35 1.48 -23.23
C ARG A 152 -8.77 2.80 -23.76
N PHE A 153 -8.14 3.57 -22.87
CA PHE A 153 -7.52 4.84 -23.25
C PHE A 153 -6.30 4.64 -24.16
N GLN A 154 -5.49 3.61 -23.90
CA GLN A 154 -4.35 3.27 -24.78
C GLN A 154 -4.80 2.83 -26.17
N ILE A 155 -5.84 2.00 -26.28
CA ILE A 155 -6.36 1.51 -27.56
C ILE A 155 -6.88 2.68 -28.40
N ASN A 156 -7.59 3.64 -27.78
CA ASN A 156 -8.13 4.80 -28.50
C ASN A 156 -7.07 5.81 -28.97
N ASN A 157 -5.87 5.78 -28.41
CA ASN A 157 -4.76 6.66 -28.83
C ASN A 157 -3.83 6.01 -29.87
N LEU A 158 -4.07 4.75 -30.24
CA LEU A 158 -3.33 4.01 -31.25
C LEU A 158 -4.00 4.05 -32.64
N PHE A 159 -5.21 4.61 -32.73
CA PHE A 159 -5.96 4.86 -33.97
C PHE A 159 -6.21 6.36 -34.14
#